data_e298db4880e84b68ed491f4de9f379df
#
_entry.id   e298db4880e84b68ed491f4de9f379df
#
_cell.length_a   1.000
_cell.length_b   1.000
_cell.length_c   1.000
_cell.angle_alpha   90.00
_cell.angle_beta   90.00
_cell.angle_gamma   90.00
#
_symmetry.space_group_name_H-M   'P 1'
#
loop_
_entity.id
_entity.type
_entity.pdbx_description
1 polymer ?
#
loop_
_entity_poly.entity_id
_entity_poly.type
_entity_poly.pdbx_seq_one_letter_code
_entity_poly.pdbx_strand_id
1 'polypeptide(L)'
;EILIGLVGSEMCIRDSYESVSKINPRLIYCSITGFGPEGKYKHMPSHDLNVIGLAGVAAPEDGTDISVPSVQVAALGGSLNAISGILMALYARERTGKGQLVNVDLYSSAINAEITAISSVIGCRETGMPSFGRTASHYYSVYKTKDGRYLSIGTIEPKFWQKMCRLIDLPELESRQFDFANSAEIKEKLAAAFAGKTQAEWLELIGKDEFCVTPIRTLQEALDSSLTTEQSQMLVTKKEDFGDYTYVKSAAKLSDTPGTIRKRAPYLGEHTQEVLESAGYTKEEIAAMHEKGEI
;
A
#
# COMPACT_ATOMS: atom_id res chain seq x y z
N GLU A 1 -17.36 20.86 -15.22
CA GLU A 1 -16.84 22.07 -14.51
C GLU A 1 -16.61 21.84 -13.01
N ILE A 2 -17.33 20.92 -12.36
CA ILE A 2 -17.19 20.62 -10.92
C ILE A 2 -15.84 19.95 -10.60
N LEU A 3 -15.21 19.28 -11.55
CA LEU A 3 -13.96 18.55 -11.33
C LEU A 3 -12.69 19.41 -11.34
N ILE A 4 -12.75 20.65 -11.78
CA ILE A 4 -11.58 21.55 -11.87
C ILE A 4 -11.44 22.45 -10.64
N GLY A 5 -12.50 22.65 -9.85
CA GLY A 5 -12.53 23.58 -8.72
C GLY A 5 -12.34 22.96 -7.32
N LEU A 6 -12.29 21.64 -7.20
CA LEU A 6 -12.28 20.96 -5.89
C LEU A 6 -10.88 20.53 -5.40
N VAL A 7 -9.83 20.89 -6.12
CA VAL A 7 -8.45 20.63 -5.70
C VAL A 7 -7.93 21.83 -4.94
N GLY A 8 -8.03 21.79 -3.63
CA GLY A 8 -7.40 22.76 -2.76
C GLY A 8 -8.38 23.61 -1.94
N SER A 9 -7.88 24.63 -1.40
CA SER A 9 -8.26 25.50 -0.31
C SER A 9 -9.74 25.95 -0.19
N GLU A 10 -10.57 25.82 -1.17
CA GLU A 10 -11.93 26.41 -1.10
C GLU A 10 -12.89 25.62 -0.22
N MET A 11 -12.77 24.30 -0.16
CA MET A 11 -13.52 23.49 0.79
C MET A 11 -13.06 23.73 2.24
N CYS A 12 -11.80 24.13 2.44
CA CYS A 12 -11.26 24.44 3.77
C CYS A 12 -11.70 25.79 4.34
N ILE A 13 -12.22 26.71 3.52
CA ILE A 13 -12.59 28.07 3.97
C ILE A 13 -13.88 28.09 4.80
N ARG A 14 -14.85 27.20 4.48
CA ARG A 14 -16.12 27.14 5.21
C ARG A 14 -16.09 26.15 6.36
N ASP A 15 -15.42 25.01 6.18
CA ASP A 15 -15.47 23.85 7.07
C ASP A 15 -14.10 23.54 7.68
N SER A 16 -13.30 24.57 7.99
CA SER A 16 -12.01 24.38 8.65
C SER A 16 -12.18 23.76 10.04
N TYR A 17 -11.17 23.03 10.51
CA TYR A 17 -11.16 22.48 11.85
C TYR A 17 -11.47 23.57 12.91
N GLU A 18 -10.92 24.78 12.73
CA GLU A 18 -11.12 25.91 13.63
C GLU A 18 -12.58 26.35 13.71
N SER A 19 -13.33 26.23 12.64
CA SER A 19 -14.76 26.57 12.60
C SER A 19 -15.63 25.46 13.18
N VAL A 20 -15.42 24.21 12.75
CA VAL A 20 -16.26 23.08 13.17
C VAL A 20 -15.97 22.62 14.60
N SER A 21 -14.76 22.78 15.09
CA SER A 21 -14.41 22.44 16.48
C SER A 21 -15.07 23.37 17.53
N LYS A 22 -15.45 24.58 17.13
CA LYS A 22 -16.25 25.48 17.98
C LYS A 22 -17.69 25.00 18.14
N ILE A 23 -18.24 24.34 17.12
CA ILE A 23 -19.60 23.78 17.14
C ILE A 23 -19.57 22.45 17.89
N ASN A 24 -18.59 21.59 17.60
CA ASN A 24 -18.41 20.31 18.27
C ASN A 24 -16.97 20.11 18.73
N PRO A 25 -16.64 20.44 19.99
CA PRO A 25 -15.30 20.27 20.54
C PRO A 25 -14.82 18.80 20.62
N ARG A 26 -15.73 17.85 20.40
CA ARG A 26 -15.41 16.41 20.38
C ARG A 26 -15.09 15.90 18.97
N LEU A 27 -15.20 16.75 17.96
CA LEU A 27 -14.95 16.37 16.57
C LEU A 27 -13.49 15.97 16.37
N ILE A 28 -13.28 14.85 15.69
CA ILE A 28 -11.98 14.45 15.15
C ILE A 28 -12.01 14.80 13.66
N TYR A 29 -11.13 15.69 13.27
CA TYR A 29 -11.03 16.19 11.90
C TYR A 29 -9.75 15.62 11.27
N CYS A 30 -9.88 14.75 10.27
CA CYS A 30 -8.73 14.21 9.55
C CYS A 30 -8.59 14.90 8.20
N SER A 31 -7.46 15.58 8.01
CA SER A 31 -7.07 16.22 6.76
C SER A 31 -5.96 15.42 6.09
N ILE A 32 -6.18 15.01 4.84
CA ILE A 32 -5.17 14.31 4.02
C ILE A 32 -4.80 15.24 2.86
N THR A 33 -3.53 15.57 2.75
CA THR A 33 -3.01 16.46 1.70
C THR A 33 -1.80 15.85 1.00
N GLY A 34 -1.36 16.40 -0.12
CA GLY A 34 -0.17 15.91 -0.83
C GLY A 34 1.13 16.17 -0.07
N PHE A 35 1.27 17.40 0.48
CA PHE A 35 2.54 17.89 1.01
C PHE A 35 2.41 18.61 2.36
N GLY A 36 1.31 18.43 3.05
CA GLY A 36 1.04 19.10 4.32
C GLY A 36 0.39 20.49 4.15
N PRO A 37 -0.14 21.05 5.26
CA PRO A 37 -0.85 22.33 5.26
C PRO A 37 0.08 23.55 5.19
N GLU A 38 1.38 23.37 5.35
CA GLU A 38 2.37 24.43 5.43
C GLU A 38 3.51 24.26 4.42
N GLY A 39 4.34 25.29 4.28
CA GLY A 39 5.52 25.29 3.42
C GLY A 39 5.22 25.59 1.95
N LYS A 40 6.28 25.59 1.15
CA LYS A 40 6.23 26.03 -0.27
C LYS A 40 5.42 25.11 -1.19
N TYR A 41 5.23 23.85 -0.80
CA TYR A 41 4.53 22.84 -1.59
C TYR A 41 3.05 22.69 -1.23
N LYS A 42 2.53 23.41 -0.23
CA LYS A 42 1.15 23.25 0.29
C LYS A 42 0.03 23.35 -0.76
N HIS A 43 0.28 24.09 -1.84
CA HIS A 43 -0.68 24.27 -2.95
C HIS A 43 -0.31 23.47 -4.20
N MET A 44 0.73 22.64 -4.14
CA MET A 44 1.15 21.83 -5.27
C MET A 44 0.14 20.69 -5.49
N PRO A 45 -0.40 20.53 -6.70
CA PRO A 45 -1.23 19.37 -7.03
C PRO A 45 -0.47 18.07 -6.82
N SER A 46 -1.16 17.05 -6.28
CA SER A 46 -0.54 15.78 -5.92
C SER A 46 -1.32 14.60 -6.43
N HIS A 47 -0.61 13.68 -7.04
CA HIS A 47 -0.98 12.30 -7.26
C HIS A 47 0.13 11.40 -6.71
N ASP A 48 -0.16 10.12 -6.53
CA ASP A 48 0.81 9.19 -5.97
C ASP A 48 2.18 9.26 -6.65
N LEU A 49 2.22 9.23 -7.99
CA LEU A 49 3.45 9.17 -8.78
C LEU A 49 4.38 10.38 -8.56
N ASN A 50 3.83 11.60 -8.56
CA ASN A 50 4.68 12.78 -8.34
C ASN A 50 5.14 12.92 -6.88
N VAL A 51 4.35 12.42 -5.94
CA VAL A 51 4.72 12.38 -4.52
C VAL A 51 5.85 11.37 -4.28
N ILE A 52 5.72 10.13 -4.76
CA ILE A 52 6.76 9.11 -4.61
C ILE A 52 8.05 9.46 -5.35
N GLY A 53 7.93 10.18 -6.49
CA GLY A 53 9.08 10.72 -7.22
C GLY A 53 9.88 11.70 -6.37
N LEU A 54 9.21 12.66 -5.71
CA LEU A 54 9.85 13.61 -4.80
C LEU A 54 10.37 12.96 -3.51
N ALA A 55 9.71 11.91 -3.03
CA ALA A 55 10.12 11.18 -1.84
C ALA A 55 11.30 10.21 -2.09
N GLY A 56 11.73 10.04 -3.35
CA GLY A 56 12.82 9.13 -3.72
C GLY A 56 12.38 7.66 -3.78
N VAL A 57 11.12 7.35 -3.55
CA VAL A 57 10.58 5.97 -3.55
C VAL A 57 10.61 5.35 -4.95
N ALA A 58 10.39 6.17 -5.98
CA ALA A 58 10.37 5.71 -7.37
C ALA A 58 11.76 5.56 -8.00
N ALA A 59 12.81 6.09 -7.38
CA ALA A 59 14.15 6.08 -7.96
C ALA A 59 14.83 4.73 -7.76
N PRO A 60 15.29 4.04 -8.83
CA PRO A 60 16.14 2.87 -8.68
C PRO A 60 17.55 3.29 -8.25
N GLU A 61 18.18 2.50 -7.39
CA GLU A 61 19.56 2.79 -6.91
C GLU A 61 20.64 2.38 -7.94
N ASP A 62 20.31 1.47 -8.83
CA ASP A 62 21.23 0.89 -9.81
C ASP A 62 21.25 1.63 -11.16
N GLY A 63 20.52 2.74 -11.28
CA GLY A 63 20.43 3.52 -12.50
C GLY A 63 19.63 2.87 -13.63
N THR A 64 18.86 1.82 -13.35
CA THR A 64 17.94 1.24 -14.31
C THR A 64 16.76 2.17 -14.63
N ASP A 65 16.01 1.86 -15.67
CA ASP A 65 14.85 2.66 -16.05
C ASP A 65 13.80 2.69 -14.94
N ILE A 66 13.29 3.89 -14.68
CA ILE A 66 12.22 4.11 -13.70
C ILE A 66 10.92 3.53 -14.23
N SER A 67 10.31 2.63 -13.49
CA SER A 67 8.98 2.10 -13.78
C SER A 67 7.92 2.70 -12.84
N VAL A 68 6.71 2.87 -13.37
CA VAL A 68 5.57 3.29 -12.53
C VAL A 68 5.14 2.09 -11.69
N PRO A 69 5.21 2.18 -10.35
CA PRO A 69 4.73 1.10 -9.49
C PRO A 69 3.25 0.84 -9.70
N SER A 70 2.85 -0.43 -9.71
CA SER A 70 1.44 -0.82 -9.78
C SER A 70 0.66 -0.51 -8.49
N VAL A 71 1.36 -0.33 -7.39
CA VAL A 71 0.80 0.02 -6.08
C VAL A 71 1.02 1.51 -5.81
N GLN A 72 -0.04 2.20 -5.43
CA GLN A 72 0.00 3.61 -5.03
C GLN A 72 0.52 3.71 -3.59
N VAL A 73 1.84 3.79 -3.45
CA VAL A 73 2.54 3.70 -2.15
C VAL A 73 2.20 4.85 -1.22
N ALA A 74 2.22 6.09 -1.74
CA ALA A 74 1.92 7.28 -0.95
C ALA A 74 0.45 7.32 -0.51
N ALA A 75 -0.48 6.98 -1.40
CA ALA A 75 -1.91 6.95 -1.11
C ALA A 75 -2.25 5.85 -0.09
N LEU A 76 -1.68 4.65 -0.26
CA LEU A 76 -1.86 3.56 0.70
C LEU A 76 -1.28 3.94 2.07
N GLY A 77 -0.04 4.43 2.11
CA GLY A 77 0.60 4.89 3.34
C GLY A 77 -0.19 6.01 4.02
N GLY A 78 -0.66 7.00 3.24
CA GLY A 78 -1.49 8.09 3.72
C GLY A 78 -2.80 7.61 4.34
N SER A 79 -3.49 6.68 3.69
CA SER A 79 -4.73 6.09 4.20
C SER A 79 -4.52 5.34 5.51
N LEU A 80 -3.46 4.52 5.61
CA LEU A 80 -3.14 3.78 6.84
C LEU A 80 -2.74 4.72 7.98
N ASN A 81 -1.95 5.76 7.71
CA ASN A 81 -1.59 6.78 8.69
C ASN A 81 -2.82 7.57 9.15
N ALA A 82 -3.75 7.89 8.26
CA ALA A 82 -5.01 8.55 8.60
C ALA A 82 -5.87 7.70 9.52
N ILE A 83 -6.06 6.41 9.21
CA ILE A 83 -6.79 5.46 10.07
C ILE A 83 -6.12 5.39 11.44
N SER A 84 -4.81 5.23 11.50
CA SER A 84 -4.05 5.17 12.75
C SER A 84 -4.21 6.45 13.55
N GLY A 85 -4.08 7.62 12.92
CA GLY A 85 -4.25 8.93 13.54
C GLY A 85 -5.66 9.13 14.11
N ILE A 86 -6.69 8.73 13.35
CA ILE A 86 -8.09 8.79 13.80
C ILE A 86 -8.30 7.89 15.02
N LEU A 87 -7.78 6.66 15.00
CA LEU A 87 -7.90 5.73 16.14
C LEU A 87 -7.18 6.25 17.39
N MET A 88 -5.98 6.83 17.24
CA MET A 88 -5.28 7.49 18.34
C MET A 88 -6.07 8.67 18.90
N ALA A 89 -6.67 9.48 18.01
CA ALA A 89 -7.49 10.62 18.41
C ALA A 89 -8.79 10.18 19.11
N LEU A 90 -9.42 9.09 18.66
CA LEU A 90 -10.57 8.49 19.32
C LEU A 90 -10.21 8.02 20.73
N TYR A 91 -9.11 7.30 20.86
CA TYR A 91 -8.63 6.84 22.17
C TYR A 91 -8.29 7.99 23.12
N ALA A 92 -7.64 9.05 22.61
CA ALA A 92 -7.37 10.26 23.39
C ALA A 92 -8.67 10.96 23.82
N ARG A 93 -9.67 11.02 22.93
CA ARG A 93 -10.97 11.65 23.20
C ARG A 93 -11.72 10.98 24.36
N GLU A 94 -11.63 9.66 24.51
CA GLU A 94 -12.25 8.96 25.64
C GLU A 94 -11.68 9.38 27.01
N ARG A 95 -10.42 9.85 27.03
CA ARG A 95 -9.76 10.33 28.24
C ARG A 95 -9.90 11.84 28.48
N THR A 96 -9.86 12.62 27.40
CA THR A 96 -9.82 14.09 27.46
C THR A 96 -11.19 14.74 27.28
N GLY A 97 -12.16 14.00 26.75
CA GLY A 97 -13.44 14.52 26.32
C GLY A 97 -13.39 15.38 25.05
N LYS A 98 -12.21 15.62 24.47
CA LYS A 98 -12.00 16.52 23.34
C LYS A 98 -11.54 15.76 22.09
N GLY A 99 -12.05 16.17 20.93
CA GLY A 99 -11.51 15.78 19.64
C GLY A 99 -10.24 16.57 19.29
N GLN A 100 -9.70 16.33 18.10
CA GLN A 100 -8.51 17.03 17.61
C GLN A 100 -8.38 16.96 16.09
N LEU A 101 -7.50 17.80 15.57
CA LEU A 101 -7.05 17.73 14.16
C LEU A 101 -6.03 16.61 14.00
N VAL A 102 -6.21 15.81 12.96
CA VAL A 102 -5.27 14.81 12.47
C VAL A 102 -4.82 15.22 11.07
N ASN A 103 -3.61 15.72 10.94
CA ASN A 103 -3.03 16.04 9.65
C ASN A 103 -2.18 14.88 9.15
N VAL A 104 -2.43 14.45 7.93
CA VAL A 104 -1.65 13.45 7.22
C VAL A 104 -1.28 14.01 5.86
N ASP A 105 -0.04 13.83 5.45
CA ASP A 105 0.37 14.14 4.10
C ASP A 105 0.97 12.91 3.41
N LEU A 106 0.77 12.87 2.10
CA LEU A 106 1.19 11.74 1.27
C LEU A 106 2.71 11.65 1.17
N TYR A 107 3.41 12.80 1.15
CA TYR A 107 4.86 12.84 1.07
C TYR A 107 5.51 12.22 2.31
N SER A 108 5.12 12.66 3.51
CA SER A 108 5.62 12.06 4.76
C SER A 108 5.26 10.59 4.88
N SER A 109 4.08 10.21 4.36
CA SER A 109 3.66 8.80 4.35
C SER A 109 4.49 7.94 3.41
N ALA A 110 4.91 8.48 2.26
CA ALA A 110 5.84 7.81 1.35
C ALA A 110 7.24 7.67 1.98
N ILE A 111 7.74 8.72 2.64
CA ILE A 111 8.99 8.68 3.40
C ILE A 111 8.94 7.61 4.51
N ASN A 112 7.83 7.53 5.25
CA ASN A 112 7.67 6.50 6.29
C ASN A 112 7.71 5.07 5.73
N ALA A 113 7.23 4.83 4.53
CA ALA A 113 7.31 3.53 3.87
C ALA A 113 8.77 3.10 3.60
N GLU A 114 9.68 4.04 3.48
CA GLU A 114 11.11 3.82 3.21
C GLU A 114 11.99 3.83 4.48
N ILE A 115 11.43 3.66 5.66
CA ILE A 115 12.15 3.81 6.94
C ILE A 115 13.42 2.94 7.02
N THR A 116 13.40 1.73 6.45
CA THR A 116 14.55 0.83 6.42
C THR A 116 15.66 1.38 5.52
N ALA A 117 15.32 1.85 4.33
CA ALA A 117 16.28 2.45 3.40
C ALA A 117 16.85 3.75 3.96
N ILE A 118 16.01 4.58 4.57
CA ILE A 118 16.43 5.83 5.22
C ILE A 118 17.43 5.53 6.34
N SER A 119 17.14 4.55 7.18
CA SER A 119 18.03 4.14 8.28
C SER A 119 19.38 3.67 7.75
N SER A 120 19.39 2.92 6.65
CA SER A 120 20.63 2.51 5.97
C SER A 120 21.42 3.70 5.45
N VAL A 121 20.76 4.62 4.72
CA VAL A 121 21.42 5.82 4.17
C VAL A 121 22.01 6.71 5.26
N ILE A 122 21.28 6.93 6.36
CA ILE A 122 21.77 7.72 7.51
C ILE A 122 22.96 7.02 8.16
N GLY A 123 22.82 5.73 8.48
CA GLY A 123 23.90 4.96 9.12
C GLY A 123 25.19 4.93 8.29
N CYS A 124 25.06 4.85 6.96
CA CYS A 124 26.23 4.89 6.06
C CYS A 124 26.93 6.24 6.04
N ARG A 125 26.16 7.35 6.10
CA ARG A 125 26.74 8.69 6.20
C ARG A 125 27.51 8.88 7.49
N GLU A 126 27.02 8.33 8.60
CA GLU A 126 27.65 8.45 9.90
C GLU A 126 28.88 7.55 10.07
N THR A 127 28.85 6.35 9.50
CA THR A 127 29.89 5.33 9.71
C THR A 127 30.90 5.23 8.57
N GLY A 128 30.61 5.80 7.40
CA GLY A 128 31.39 5.63 6.17
C GLY A 128 31.28 4.23 5.55
N MET A 129 30.41 3.38 6.09
CA MET A 129 30.14 2.05 5.53
C MET A 129 29.33 2.17 4.24
N PRO A 130 29.48 1.28 3.27
CA PRO A 130 28.62 1.26 2.10
C PRO A 130 27.17 0.99 2.49
N SER A 131 26.24 1.68 1.83
CA SER A 131 24.81 1.44 2.03
C SER A 131 24.47 0.00 1.63
N PHE A 132 23.79 -0.72 2.51
CA PHE A 132 23.03 -1.91 2.14
C PHE A 132 21.73 -1.47 1.48
N GLY A 133 21.84 -0.75 0.37
CA GLY A 133 20.76 -0.03 -0.24
C GLY A 133 19.51 -0.86 -0.51
N ARG A 134 18.53 -0.22 -1.13
CA ARG A 134 17.28 -0.83 -1.63
C ARG A 134 17.53 -1.88 -2.73
N THR A 135 18.79 -1.97 -3.20
CA THR A 135 19.19 -2.94 -4.21
C THR A 135 19.12 -4.36 -3.67
N ALA A 136 18.33 -5.14 -4.37
CA ALA A 136 18.21 -6.56 -4.14
C ALA A 136 19.60 -7.22 -4.10
N SER A 137 20.00 -7.74 -2.92
CA SER A 137 21.19 -8.57 -2.80
C SER A 137 20.96 -9.91 -3.53
N HIS A 138 22.04 -10.64 -3.86
CA HIS A 138 21.91 -11.92 -4.54
C HIS A 138 21.02 -12.92 -3.78
N TYR A 139 20.90 -12.83 -2.47
CA TYR A 139 20.02 -13.68 -1.62
C TYR A 139 18.64 -13.09 -1.36
N TYR A 140 18.38 -11.86 -1.81
CA TYR A 140 17.08 -11.20 -1.73
C TYR A 140 16.78 -10.52 -3.07
N SER A 141 16.29 -11.28 -4.04
CA SER A 141 16.16 -10.84 -5.42
C SER A 141 15.11 -11.67 -6.18
N VAL A 142 14.97 -11.34 -7.46
CA VAL A 142 14.08 -12.03 -8.40
C VAL A 142 14.89 -12.66 -9.51
N TYR A 143 14.62 -13.93 -9.81
CA TYR A 143 15.31 -14.66 -10.88
C TYR A 143 14.34 -15.21 -11.90
N LYS A 144 14.73 -15.08 -13.19
CA LYS A 144 13.91 -15.54 -14.31
C LYS A 144 14.10 -17.03 -14.51
N THR A 145 13.01 -17.75 -14.77
CA THR A 145 12.99 -19.19 -15.07
C THR A 145 13.00 -19.44 -16.56
N LYS A 146 13.24 -20.71 -16.96
CA LYS A 146 13.35 -21.14 -18.37
C LYS A 146 12.14 -20.75 -19.23
N ASP A 147 10.94 -20.75 -18.66
CA ASP A 147 9.68 -20.40 -19.31
C ASP A 147 9.39 -18.89 -19.29
N GLY A 148 10.35 -18.06 -18.88
CA GLY A 148 10.22 -16.62 -18.83
C GLY A 148 9.43 -16.08 -17.64
N ARG A 149 9.00 -16.93 -16.72
CA ARG A 149 8.39 -16.56 -15.45
C ARG A 149 9.48 -16.19 -14.42
N TYR A 150 9.08 -15.91 -13.18
CA TYR A 150 10.01 -15.46 -12.15
C TYR A 150 9.77 -16.17 -10.81
N LEU A 151 10.85 -16.34 -10.06
CA LEU A 151 10.85 -16.71 -8.65
C LEU A 151 11.37 -15.55 -7.82
N SER A 152 10.74 -15.29 -6.68
CA SER A 152 11.27 -14.42 -5.64
C SER A 152 12.11 -15.24 -4.67
N ILE A 153 13.29 -14.74 -4.37
CA ILE A 153 14.25 -15.35 -3.44
C ILE A 153 14.38 -14.41 -2.26
N GLY A 154 14.00 -14.85 -1.08
CA GLY A 154 14.08 -14.11 0.18
C GLY A 154 14.86 -14.87 1.26
N THR A 155 15.96 -15.50 0.89
CA THR A 155 16.75 -16.38 1.76
C THR A 155 17.71 -15.61 2.67
N ILE A 156 17.16 -14.73 3.52
CA ILE A 156 17.94 -13.85 4.42
C ILE A 156 18.65 -14.67 5.49
N GLU A 157 17.97 -15.67 6.07
CA GLU A 157 18.58 -16.53 7.08
C GLU A 157 19.58 -17.52 6.44
N PRO A 158 20.77 -17.71 7.04
CA PRO A 158 21.81 -18.59 6.49
C PRO A 158 21.31 -20.01 6.20
N LYS A 159 20.46 -20.56 7.04
CA LYS A 159 19.90 -21.90 6.84
C LYS A 159 19.08 -22.02 5.55
N PHE A 160 18.34 -20.97 5.18
CA PHE A 160 17.53 -20.95 3.96
C PHE A 160 18.40 -20.73 2.72
N TRP A 161 19.41 -19.87 2.82
CA TRP A 161 20.41 -19.68 1.79
C TRP A 161 21.15 -20.98 1.45
N GLN A 162 21.71 -21.65 2.46
CA GLN A 162 22.41 -22.93 2.28
C GLN A 162 21.51 -24.00 1.65
N LYS A 163 20.26 -24.11 2.13
CA LYS A 163 19.29 -25.04 1.57
C LYS A 163 18.99 -24.75 0.09
N MET A 164 18.81 -23.47 -0.24
CA MET A 164 18.61 -23.07 -1.64
C MET A 164 19.83 -23.39 -2.50
N CYS A 165 21.05 -23.08 -2.04
CA CYS A 165 22.28 -23.39 -2.79
C CYS A 165 22.40 -24.88 -3.13
N ARG A 166 22.05 -25.75 -2.19
CA ARG A 166 22.01 -27.22 -2.44
C ARG A 166 20.94 -27.62 -3.45
N LEU A 167 19.75 -27.02 -3.32
CA LEU A 167 18.64 -27.30 -4.23
C LEU A 167 18.96 -26.97 -5.70
N ILE A 168 19.69 -25.87 -5.92
CA ILE A 168 20.05 -25.40 -7.27
C ILE A 168 21.41 -25.94 -7.76
N ASP A 169 22.00 -26.89 -7.01
CA ASP A 169 23.30 -27.52 -7.29
C ASP A 169 24.49 -26.54 -7.39
N LEU A 170 24.50 -25.57 -6.45
CA LEU A 170 25.60 -24.60 -6.27
C LEU A 170 26.08 -24.57 -4.81
N PRO A 171 26.53 -25.73 -4.23
CA PRO A 171 26.89 -25.81 -2.82
C PRO A 171 28.10 -24.92 -2.45
N GLU A 172 28.95 -24.56 -3.42
CA GLU A 172 30.07 -23.64 -3.21
C GLU A 172 29.63 -22.23 -2.82
N LEU A 173 28.38 -21.88 -3.07
CA LEU A 173 27.83 -20.58 -2.67
C LEU A 173 27.34 -20.55 -1.23
N GLU A 174 27.24 -21.68 -0.53
CA GLU A 174 26.70 -21.75 0.85
C GLU A 174 27.40 -20.79 1.81
N SER A 175 28.74 -20.65 1.71
CA SER A 175 29.53 -19.75 2.54
C SER A 175 29.59 -18.31 2.04
N ARG A 176 28.99 -18.00 0.87
CA ARG A 176 29.13 -16.72 0.18
C ARG A 176 27.88 -15.83 0.28
N GLN A 177 27.00 -16.10 1.21
CA GLN A 177 25.74 -15.32 1.39
C GLN A 177 26.00 -13.81 1.56
N PHE A 178 27.03 -13.45 2.30
CA PHE A 178 27.37 -12.06 2.61
C PHE A 178 28.59 -11.54 1.83
N ASP A 179 28.93 -12.20 0.73
CA ASP A 179 29.99 -11.78 -0.18
C ASP A 179 29.46 -10.68 -1.12
N PHE A 180 29.29 -9.49 -0.58
CA PHE A 180 28.75 -8.34 -1.32
C PHE A 180 29.71 -7.85 -2.40
N ALA A 181 31.01 -8.02 -2.21
CA ALA A 181 32.03 -7.60 -3.18
C ALA A 181 31.90 -8.36 -4.51
N ASN A 182 31.43 -9.61 -4.46
CA ASN A 182 31.26 -10.47 -5.63
C ASN A 182 29.76 -10.72 -5.94
N SER A 183 28.87 -9.86 -5.45
CA SER A 183 27.41 -10.05 -5.59
C SER A 183 26.98 -10.17 -7.05
N ALA A 184 27.60 -9.46 -7.97
CA ALA A 184 27.28 -9.54 -9.41
C ALA A 184 27.56 -10.93 -9.99
N GLU A 185 28.76 -11.49 -9.71
CA GLU A 185 29.14 -12.86 -10.12
C GLU A 185 28.16 -13.90 -9.56
N ILE A 186 27.83 -13.75 -8.26
CA ILE A 186 26.87 -14.67 -7.61
C ILE A 186 25.49 -14.57 -8.25
N LYS A 187 25.00 -13.37 -8.54
CA LYS A 187 23.74 -13.15 -9.24
C LYS A 187 23.73 -13.83 -10.63
N GLU A 188 24.80 -13.74 -11.39
CA GLU A 188 24.91 -14.40 -12.70
C GLU A 188 24.81 -15.93 -12.57
N LYS A 189 25.51 -16.52 -11.61
CA LYS A 189 25.43 -17.97 -11.33
C LYS A 189 24.03 -18.40 -10.95
N LEU A 190 23.37 -17.66 -10.04
CA LEU A 190 22.00 -17.93 -9.63
C LEU A 190 21.03 -17.78 -10.81
N ALA A 191 21.20 -16.74 -11.63
CA ALA A 191 20.36 -16.52 -12.83
C ALA A 191 20.49 -17.67 -13.82
N ALA A 192 21.73 -18.15 -14.06
CA ALA A 192 21.98 -19.30 -14.94
C ALA A 192 21.32 -20.59 -14.40
N ALA A 193 21.44 -20.85 -13.09
CA ALA A 193 20.84 -22.00 -12.45
C ALA A 193 19.30 -21.97 -12.55
N PHE A 194 18.67 -20.82 -12.18
CA PHE A 194 17.21 -20.70 -12.24
C PHE A 194 16.65 -20.74 -13.66
N ALA A 195 17.39 -20.27 -14.66
CA ALA A 195 17.03 -20.40 -16.07
C ALA A 195 17.04 -21.84 -16.59
N GLY A 196 17.59 -22.78 -15.85
CA GLY A 196 17.68 -24.20 -16.25
C GLY A 196 16.36 -24.96 -16.23
N LYS A 197 15.37 -24.51 -15.46
CA LYS A 197 14.06 -25.17 -15.30
C LYS A 197 12.92 -24.16 -15.39
N THR A 198 11.72 -24.64 -15.70
CA THR A 198 10.49 -23.85 -15.64
C THR A 198 10.10 -23.51 -14.20
N GLN A 199 9.26 -22.50 -14.02
CA GLN A 199 8.75 -22.15 -12.71
C GLN A 199 8.04 -23.35 -12.03
N ALA A 200 7.24 -24.09 -12.78
CA ALA A 200 6.53 -25.26 -12.27
C ALA A 200 7.49 -26.37 -11.79
N GLU A 201 8.53 -26.69 -12.58
CA GLU A 201 9.55 -27.66 -12.19
C GLU A 201 10.31 -27.23 -10.92
N TRP A 202 10.61 -25.94 -10.78
CA TRP A 202 11.22 -25.41 -9.56
C TRP A 202 10.28 -25.55 -8.36
N LEU A 203 8.99 -25.23 -8.51
CA LEU A 203 8.02 -25.33 -7.42
C LEU A 203 7.80 -26.78 -6.98
N GLU A 204 7.87 -27.73 -7.90
CA GLU A 204 7.83 -29.15 -7.56
C GLU A 204 9.07 -29.58 -6.77
N LEU A 205 10.26 -29.14 -7.14
CA LEU A 205 11.50 -29.40 -6.41
C LEU A 205 11.55 -28.75 -5.05
N ILE A 206 11.07 -27.48 -4.94
CA ILE A 206 10.96 -26.77 -3.68
C ILE A 206 9.96 -27.51 -2.77
N GLY A 207 8.87 -27.99 -3.34
CA GLY A 207 7.86 -28.75 -2.62
C GLY A 207 7.22 -27.96 -1.50
N LYS A 208 7.09 -28.61 -0.33
CA LYS A 208 6.59 -27.98 0.90
C LYS A 208 7.71 -27.50 1.82
N ASP A 209 8.91 -27.43 1.29
CA ASP A 209 10.07 -27.03 2.07
C ASP A 209 9.98 -25.55 2.50
N GLU A 210 10.23 -25.34 3.77
CA GLU A 210 10.16 -24.03 4.41
C GLU A 210 11.44 -23.23 4.17
N PHE A 211 11.57 -22.65 2.97
CA PHE A 211 12.54 -21.59 2.71
C PHE A 211 11.92 -20.56 1.74
N CYS A 212 12.29 -19.31 1.91
CA CYS A 212 11.60 -18.16 1.32
C CYS A 212 11.84 -18.03 -0.20
N VAL A 213 11.41 -19.03 -0.98
CA VAL A 213 11.39 -19.03 -2.44
C VAL A 213 9.96 -19.28 -2.91
N THR A 214 9.41 -18.33 -3.66
CA THR A 214 8.01 -18.40 -4.10
C THR A 214 7.86 -17.92 -5.55
N PRO A 215 6.80 -18.34 -6.26
CA PRO A 215 6.54 -17.83 -7.61
C PRO A 215 6.09 -16.37 -7.55
N ILE A 216 6.53 -15.58 -8.52
CA ILE A 216 5.90 -14.28 -8.79
C ILE A 216 4.69 -14.53 -9.66
N ARG A 217 3.53 -14.21 -9.13
CA ARG A 217 2.22 -14.37 -9.76
C ARG A 217 1.76 -13.06 -10.40
N THR A 218 0.96 -13.17 -11.44
CA THR A 218 0.11 -12.06 -11.88
C THR A 218 -0.99 -11.80 -10.82
N LEU A 219 -1.61 -10.62 -10.88
CA LEU A 219 -2.72 -10.32 -9.96
C LEU A 219 -3.86 -11.34 -10.10
N GLN A 220 -4.22 -11.74 -11.34
CA GLN A 220 -5.26 -12.74 -11.58
C GLN A 220 -4.90 -14.08 -10.93
N GLU A 221 -3.69 -14.59 -11.15
CA GLU A 221 -3.24 -15.84 -10.50
C GLU A 221 -3.22 -15.75 -8.98
N ALA A 222 -2.94 -14.58 -8.42
CA ALA A 222 -3.00 -14.37 -6.97
C ALA A 222 -4.45 -14.40 -6.46
N LEU A 223 -5.38 -13.76 -7.18
CA LEU A 223 -6.82 -13.75 -6.83
C LEU A 223 -7.41 -15.16 -6.90
N ASP A 224 -7.04 -15.95 -7.89
CA ASP A 224 -7.56 -17.31 -8.10
C ASP A 224 -6.89 -18.35 -7.17
N SER A 225 -5.84 -17.96 -6.44
CA SER A 225 -5.11 -18.89 -5.59
C SER A 225 -5.89 -19.29 -4.32
N SER A 226 -5.68 -20.52 -3.85
CA SER A 226 -6.23 -20.99 -2.57
C SER A 226 -5.77 -20.13 -1.37
N LEU A 227 -4.60 -19.48 -1.48
CA LEU A 227 -4.13 -18.54 -0.48
C LEU A 227 -5.10 -17.34 -0.34
N THR A 228 -5.65 -16.85 -1.43
CA THR A 228 -6.62 -15.74 -1.43
C THR A 228 -8.04 -16.21 -1.15
N THR A 229 -8.49 -17.30 -1.78
CA THR A 229 -9.87 -17.75 -1.74
C THR A 229 -10.21 -18.56 -0.48
N GLU A 230 -9.32 -19.45 -0.06
CA GLU A 230 -9.58 -20.39 1.06
C GLU A 230 -8.91 -19.92 2.36
N GLN A 231 -7.59 -19.65 2.33
CA GLN A 231 -6.83 -19.36 3.54
C GLN A 231 -7.07 -17.94 4.04
N SER A 232 -6.87 -16.91 3.22
CA SER A 232 -7.07 -15.53 3.62
C SER A 232 -8.52 -15.10 3.57
N GLN A 233 -9.32 -15.72 2.69
CA GLN A 233 -10.74 -15.43 2.48
C GLN A 233 -10.98 -13.92 2.23
N MET A 234 -10.10 -13.31 1.44
CA MET A 234 -10.15 -11.86 1.15
C MET A 234 -11.32 -11.48 0.24
N LEU A 235 -11.84 -12.45 -0.53
CA LEU A 235 -12.92 -12.21 -1.48
C LEU A 235 -14.24 -12.80 -0.97
N VAL A 236 -15.31 -12.05 -1.18
CA VAL A 236 -16.68 -12.49 -0.90
C VAL A 236 -17.57 -12.11 -2.09
N THR A 237 -18.12 -13.11 -2.76
CA THR A 237 -19.13 -12.88 -3.80
C THR A 237 -20.52 -12.91 -3.19
N LYS A 238 -21.31 -11.88 -3.47
CA LYS A 238 -22.72 -11.78 -3.09
C LYS A 238 -23.57 -11.61 -4.34
N LYS A 239 -24.78 -12.16 -4.27
CA LYS A 239 -25.79 -11.91 -5.28
C LYS A 239 -26.44 -10.57 -5.01
N GLU A 240 -26.31 -9.66 -5.96
CA GLU A 240 -26.85 -8.32 -5.90
C GLU A 240 -27.98 -8.17 -6.95
N ASP A 241 -28.69 -7.06 -6.95
CA ASP A 241 -29.77 -6.75 -7.91
C ASP A 241 -29.29 -6.65 -9.37
N PHE A 242 -27.99 -6.36 -9.58
CA PHE A 242 -27.33 -6.30 -10.89
C PHE A 242 -26.51 -7.57 -11.23
N GLY A 243 -26.59 -8.63 -10.42
CA GLY A 243 -25.86 -9.89 -10.60
C GLY A 243 -24.87 -10.19 -9.48
N ASP A 244 -23.99 -11.15 -9.73
CA ASP A 244 -22.98 -11.53 -8.75
C ASP A 244 -21.89 -10.45 -8.68
N TYR A 245 -21.56 -10.00 -7.47
CA TYR A 245 -20.54 -9.00 -7.23
C TYR A 245 -19.54 -9.47 -6.16
N THR A 246 -18.24 -9.33 -6.47
CA THR A 246 -17.16 -9.75 -5.56
C THR A 246 -16.61 -8.55 -4.80
N TYR A 247 -16.67 -8.63 -3.50
CA TYR A 247 -16.14 -7.63 -2.57
C TYR A 247 -14.79 -8.09 -2.01
N VAL A 248 -13.90 -7.12 -1.77
CA VAL A 248 -12.65 -7.34 -1.06
C VAL A 248 -12.85 -6.99 0.41
N LYS A 249 -12.57 -7.95 1.29
CA LYS A 249 -12.67 -7.75 2.76
C LYS A 249 -11.48 -6.96 3.32
N SER A 250 -11.66 -6.46 4.54
CA SER A 250 -10.54 -5.94 5.32
C SER A 250 -9.54 -7.06 5.65
N ALA A 251 -8.24 -6.74 5.55
CA ALA A 251 -7.17 -7.64 6.00
C ALA A 251 -7.15 -7.78 7.54
N ALA A 252 -7.63 -6.76 8.27
CA ALA A 252 -7.77 -6.84 9.72
C ALA A 252 -8.98 -7.71 10.09
N LYS A 253 -8.73 -8.79 10.82
CA LYS A 253 -9.74 -9.72 11.32
C LYS A 253 -9.87 -9.55 12.83
N LEU A 254 -10.98 -8.97 13.29
CA LEU A 254 -11.28 -8.79 14.70
C LEU A 254 -12.12 -9.97 15.21
N SER A 255 -11.75 -10.53 16.36
CA SER A 255 -12.44 -11.69 16.93
C SER A 255 -13.88 -11.37 17.34
N ASP A 256 -14.08 -10.25 18.01
CA ASP A 256 -15.35 -9.92 18.64
C ASP A 256 -16.20 -8.94 17.83
N THR A 257 -15.55 -8.12 17.00
CA THR A 257 -16.20 -7.11 16.16
C THR A 257 -15.76 -7.24 14.70
N PRO A 258 -16.06 -8.36 14.04
CA PRO A 258 -15.58 -8.61 12.68
C PRO A 258 -16.19 -7.61 11.70
N GLY A 259 -15.35 -7.13 10.77
CA GLY A 259 -15.80 -6.31 9.65
C GLY A 259 -16.75 -7.12 8.74
N THR A 260 -17.89 -6.56 8.42
CA THR A 260 -18.91 -7.19 7.55
C THR A 260 -19.31 -6.27 6.41
N ILE A 261 -19.58 -6.86 5.26
CA ILE A 261 -20.18 -6.16 4.12
C ILE A 261 -21.69 -6.30 4.29
N ARG A 262 -22.36 -5.21 4.69
CA ARG A 262 -23.79 -5.21 5.02
C ARG A 262 -24.67 -4.93 3.81
N LYS A 263 -24.25 -3.95 2.99
CA LYS A 263 -24.97 -3.48 1.79
C LYS A 263 -23.99 -3.43 0.63
N ARG A 264 -24.52 -3.49 -0.59
CA ARG A 264 -23.74 -3.20 -1.80
C ARG A 264 -23.33 -1.72 -1.85
N ALA A 265 -22.41 -1.41 -2.75
CA ALA A 265 -22.14 -0.01 -3.10
C ALA A 265 -23.40 0.63 -3.73
N PRO A 266 -23.75 1.87 -3.34
CA PRO A 266 -24.91 2.54 -3.89
C PRO A 266 -24.69 2.96 -5.35
N TYR A 267 -25.77 3.06 -6.11
CA TYR A 267 -25.74 3.79 -7.38
C TYR A 267 -25.58 5.29 -7.14
N LEU A 268 -25.11 6.00 -8.17
CA LEU A 268 -25.01 7.47 -8.08
C LEU A 268 -26.38 8.07 -7.76
N GLY A 269 -26.43 8.87 -6.69
CA GLY A 269 -27.66 9.54 -6.24
C GLY A 269 -28.68 8.67 -5.50
N GLU A 270 -28.42 7.36 -5.32
CA GLU A 270 -29.38 6.42 -4.72
C GLU A 270 -29.89 6.85 -3.33
N HIS A 271 -29.05 7.47 -2.54
CA HIS A 271 -29.35 7.88 -1.16
C HIS A 271 -29.51 9.39 -1.00
N THR A 272 -29.52 10.17 -2.09
CA THR A 272 -29.58 11.64 -2.03
C THR A 272 -30.79 12.12 -1.23
N GLN A 273 -31.98 11.58 -1.52
CA GLN A 273 -33.19 11.97 -0.81
C GLN A 273 -33.12 11.58 0.69
N GLU A 274 -32.74 10.34 1.01
CA GLU A 274 -32.64 9.86 2.39
C GLU A 274 -31.67 10.71 3.21
N VAL A 275 -30.51 11.06 2.61
CA VAL A 275 -29.48 11.88 3.27
C VAL A 275 -29.99 13.30 3.53
N LEU A 276 -30.62 13.94 2.55
CA LEU A 276 -31.15 15.29 2.70
C LEU A 276 -32.31 15.34 3.69
N GLU A 277 -33.24 14.38 3.66
CA GLU A 277 -34.30 14.28 4.66
C GLU A 277 -33.72 14.09 6.08
N SER A 278 -32.69 13.27 6.23
CA SER A 278 -32.03 13.09 7.53
C SER A 278 -31.28 14.35 8.02
N ALA A 279 -30.88 15.21 7.09
CA ALA A 279 -30.29 16.51 7.38
C ALA A 279 -31.33 17.61 7.68
N GLY A 280 -32.64 17.27 7.60
CA GLY A 280 -33.75 18.17 7.95
C GLY A 280 -34.37 18.92 6.79
N TYR A 281 -34.00 18.62 5.54
CA TYR A 281 -34.66 19.20 4.37
C TYR A 281 -36.02 18.57 4.15
N THR A 282 -36.99 19.39 3.77
CA THR A 282 -38.32 18.92 3.38
C THR A 282 -38.32 18.34 1.96
N LYS A 283 -39.32 17.54 1.65
CA LYS A 283 -39.47 16.99 0.30
C LYS A 283 -39.63 18.07 -0.78
N GLU A 284 -40.30 19.16 -0.43
CA GLU A 284 -40.47 20.33 -1.29
C GLU A 284 -39.16 21.03 -1.58
N GLU A 285 -38.28 21.19 -0.58
CA GLU A 285 -36.93 21.75 -0.76
C GLU A 285 -36.09 20.86 -1.63
N ILE A 286 -36.11 19.55 -1.42
CA ILE A 286 -35.36 18.56 -2.23
C ILE A 286 -35.87 18.59 -3.68
N ALA A 287 -37.16 18.64 -3.91
CA ALA A 287 -37.75 18.76 -5.26
C ALA A 287 -37.25 20.04 -5.95
N ALA A 288 -37.23 21.17 -5.23
CA ALA A 288 -36.73 22.43 -5.77
C ALA A 288 -35.23 22.40 -6.12
N MET A 289 -34.40 21.63 -5.35
CA MET A 289 -33.00 21.40 -5.69
C MET A 289 -32.87 20.60 -6.98
N HIS A 290 -33.67 19.56 -7.16
CA HIS A 290 -33.71 18.79 -8.41
C HIS A 290 -34.11 19.67 -9.63
N GLU A 291 -35.12 20.50 -9.49
CA GLU A 291 -35.56 21.41 -10.57
C GLU A 291 -34.45 22.42 -10.96
N LYS A 292 -33.62 22.82 -10.00
CA LYS A 292 -32.49 23.74 -10.24
C LYS A 292 -31.21 23.01 -10.73
N GLY A 293 -31.19 21.68 -10.73
CA GLY A 293 -30.02 20.90 -11.07
C GLY A 293 -28.89 21.01 -10.03
N GLU A 294 -29.23 21.24 -8.78
CA GLU A 294 -28.29 21.29 -7.65
C GLU A 294 -27.97 19.87 -7.14
N ILE A 295 -28.86 18.91 -7.40
CA ILE A 295 -28.73 17.48 -7.08
C ILE A 295 -29.31 16.61 -8.21
#